data_9a4d02bcb3049216ac9645fd95cfe886
#
_entry.id   9a4d02bcb3049216ac9645fd95cfe886
#
_cell.length_a   1.000
_cell.length_b   1.000
_cell.length_c   1.000
_cell.angle_alpha   90.00
_cell.angle_beta   90.00
_cell.angle_gamma   90.00
#
_symmetry.space_group_name_H-M   'P 1'
#
loop_
_entity.id
_entity.type
_entity.pdbx_description
1 polymer ?
#
loop_
_entity_poly.entity_id
_entity_poly.type
_entity_poly.pdbx_seq_one_letter_code
_entity_poly.pdbx_strand_id
1 'polypeptide(L)'
;MRSIIVKEKKKEGNYMNNKYRNHMCGELNIKNVSEEVKLAGWVQRIRNLGAMKFIDLRDETGITQIVINDEKLLEGIDLVTECVISVDGTVLERSNKNLKIPTGEIEIEAKNITMLGKCKNVLPFEVNSEKADRNQVKEDLRLQYRFLDLRDDKLHKNILLRSKILKFLRDKMDEMGFYEIQT
;
A
#
# COMPACT_ATOMS: atom_id res chain seq x y z
N MET A 1 36.96 -0.54 28.57
CA MET A 1 35.55 -0.07 28.48
C MET A 1 34.87 -0.85 27.37
N ARG A 2 33.96 -1.75 27.72
CA ARG A 2 33.18 -2.51 26.74
C ARG A 2 31.95 -1.67 26.40
N SER A 3 31.87 -1.15 25.18
CA SER A 3 30.67 -0.51 24.66
C SER A 3 29.56 -1.57 24.52
N ILE A 4 28.52 -1.46 25.32
CA ILE A 4 27.31 -2.25 25.19
C ILE A 4 26.57 -1.67 24.00
N ILE A 5 26.68 -2.30 22.83
CA ILE A 5 25.77 -2.04 21.71
C ILE A 5 24.43 -2.65 22.13
N VAL A 6 23.56 -1.83 22.68
CA VAL A 6 22.13 -2.18 22.80
C VAL A 6 21.58 -2.23 21.40
N LYS A 7 21.50 -3.44 20.82
CA LYS A 7 20.63 -3.68 19.68
C LYS A 7 19.21 -3.39 20.16
N GLU A 8 18.69 -2.20 19.85
CA GLU A 8 17.26 -2.01 19.87
C GLU A 8 16.65 -3.13 19.03
N LYS A 9 16.07 -4.13 19.69
CA LYS A 9 15.08 -4.99 19.04
C LYS A 9 14.04 -4.01 18.49
N LYS A 10 14.01 -3.81 17.16
CA LYS A 10 12.81 -3.35 16.50
C LYS A 10 11.71 -4.19 17.15
N LYS A 11 10.84 -3.56 17.90
CA LYS A 11 9.56 -4.15 18.26
C LYS A 11 8.90 -4.36 16.91
N GLU A 12 9.02 -5.58 16.39
CA GLU A 12 8.24 -6.03 15.23
C GLU A 12 6.80 -5.77 15.60
N GLY A 13 6.28 -4.78 14.91
CA GLY A 13 5.20 -4.02 15.42
C GLY A 13 3.87 -4.72 15.33
N ASN A 14 3.27 -4.81 16.47
CA ASN A 14 1.83 -4.97 16.70
C ASN A 14 0.97 -3.88 16.02
N TYR A 15 1.58 -2.93 15.30
CA TYR A 15 0.88 -1.88 14.53
C TYR A 15 0.23 -2.40 13.25
N MET A 16 0.69 -3.55 12.74
CA MET A 16 0.20 -4.13 11.49
C MET A 16 -1.03 -5.01 11.71
N ASN A 17 -1.06 -5.72 12.84
CA ASN A 17 -2.19 -6.58 13.17
C ASN A 17 -3.29 -5.78 13.91
N ASN A 18 -4.39 -5.55 13.22
CA ASN A 18 -5.57 -4.88 13.77
C ASN A 18 -6.85 -5.51 13.19
N LYS A 19 -8.02 -5.01 13.58
CA LYS A 19 -9.31 -5.58 13.14
C LYS A 19 -9.52 -5.53 11.61
N TYR A 20 -8.76 -4.73 10.89
CA TYR A 20 -8.91 -4.54 9.45
C TYR A 20 -7.88 -5.30 8.62
N ARG A 21 -6.70 -5.60 9.18
CA ARG A 21 -5.62 -6.31 8.50
C ARG A 21 -4.70 -7.03 9.48
N ASN A 22 -4.11 -8.13 9.04
CA ASN A 22 -3.05 -8.85 9.75
C ASN A 22 -1.73 -8.89 8.95
N HIS A 23 -1.76 -8.53 7.65
CA HIS A 23 -0.58 -8.40 6.78
C HIS A 23 -0.65 -7.11 5.97
N MET A 24 0.51 -6.69 5.46
CA MET A 24 0.63 -5.60 4.49
C MET A 24 0.66 -6.17 3.07
N CYS A 25 0.20 -5.36 2.10
CA CYS A 25 0.12 -5.83 0.71
C CYS A 25 1.49 -6.17 0.11
N GLY A 26 2.56 -5.44 0.45
CA GLY A 26 3.89 -5.65 -0.11
C GLY A 26 4.74 -6.69 0.60
N GLU A 27 4.28 -7.28 1.70
CA GLU A 27 5.05 -8.24 2.50
C GLU A 27 4.86 -9.69 2.09
N LEU A 28 3.75 -9.98 1.41
CA LEU A 28 3.39 -11.34 1.01
C LEU A 28 4.26 -11.86 -0.13
N ASN A 29 4.58 -13.14 -0.06
CA ASN A 29 5.42 -13.83 -1.04
C ASN A 29 5.04 -15.31 -1.13
N ILE A 30 5.75 -16.08 -1.96
CA ILE A 30 5.47 -17.50 -2.22
C ILE A 30 5.47 -18.39 -0.95
N LYS A 31 6.16 -17.97 0.12
CA LYS A 31 6.19 -18.73 1.37
C LYS A 31 4.87 -18.65 2.15
N ASN A 32 4.06 -17.66 1.85
CA ASN A 32 2.76 -17.46 2.49
C ASN A 32 1.62 -18.23 1.77
N VAL A 33 1.91 -18.98 0.70
CA VAL A 33 0.90 -19.77 -0.02
C VAL A 33 0.15 -20.71 0.95
N SER A 34 -1.17 -20.75 0.82
CA SER A 34 -2.13 -21.45 1.69
C SER A 34 -2.40 -20.77 3.04
N GLU A 35 -1.77 -19.65 3.36
CA GLU A 35 -2.11 -18.87 4.56
C GLU A 35 -3.41 -18.09 4.36
N GLU A 36 -4.19 -17.98 5.44
CA GLU A 36 -5.32 -17.07 5.51
C GLU A 36 -4.86 -15.69 5.94
N VAL A 37 -5.14 -14.70 5.11
CA VAL A 37 -4.69 -13.34 5.33
C VAL A 37 -5.87 -12.36 5.29
N LYS A 38 -5.69 -11.26 6.01
CA LYS A 38 -6.57 -10.12 5.96
C LYS A 38 -5.77 -8.89 5.53
N LEU A 39 -6.14 -8.30 4.42
CA LEU A 39 -5.50 -7.11 3.85
C LEU A 39 -6.46 -5.94 3.87
N ALA A 40 -5.92 -4.73 3.98
CA ALA A 40 -6.70 -3.51 3.81
C ALA A 40 -5.88 -2.47 3.05
N GLY A 41 -6.52 -1.81 2.08
CA GLY A 41 -5.83 -0.85 1.22
C GLY A 41 -6.77 -0.13 0.26
N TRP A 42 -6.16 0.63 -0.63
CA TRP A 42 -6.85 1.30 -1.73
C TRP A 42 -6.95 0.40 -2.95
N VAL A 43 -8.09 0.42 -3.61
CA VAL A 43 -8.30 -0.22 -4.91
C VAL A 43 -7.60 0.61 -5.98
N GLN A 44 -6.46 0.14 -6.47
CA GLN A 44 -5.70 0.85 -7.49
C GLN A 44 -6.22 0.58 -8.90
N ARG A 45 -6.59 -0.66 -9.19
CA ARG A 45 -7.08 -1.08 -10.51
C ARG A 45 -8.11 -2.18 -10.36
N ILE A 46 -9.09 -2.17 -11.25
CA ILE A 46 -10.11 -3.21 -11.38
C ILE A 46 -10.05 -3.73 -12.81
N ARG A 47 -10.04 -5.05 -12.96
CA ARG A 47 -10.07 -5.74 -14.27
C ARG A 47 -11.14 -6.82 -14.22
N ASN A 48 -11.98 -6.85 -15.23
CA ASN A 48 -12.99 -7.89 -15.41
C ASN A 48 -12.53 -8.83 -16.53
N LEU A 49 -12.39 -10.10 -16.25
CA LEU A 49 -12.02 -11.14 -17.20
C LEU A 49 -13.06 -12.27 -17.14
N GLY A 50 -14.12 -12.12 -17.92
CA GLY A 50 -15.25 -13.05 -17.91
C GLY A 50 -15.97 -13.04 -16.54
N ALA A 51 -16.08 -14.21 -15.91
CA ALA A 51 -16.73 -14.37 -14.59
C ALA A 51 -15.83 -13.96 -13.41
N MET A 52 -14.53 -13.72 -13.63
CA MET A 52 -13.60 -13.35 -12.58
C MET A 52 -13.30 -11.85 -12.59
N LYS A 53 -13.21 -11.26 -11.40
CA LYS A 53 -12.73 -9.88 -11.22
C LYS A 53 -11.39 -9.89 -10.51
N PHE A 54 -10.49 -9.05 -10.97
CA PHE A 54 -9.16 -8.86 -10.40
C PHE A 54 -9.05 -7.44 -9.88
N ILE A 55 -8.56 -7.32 -8.65
CA ILE A 55 -8.30 -6.04 -7.99
C ILE A 55 -6.82 -5.98 -7.66
N ASP A 56 -6.17 -4.91 -8.06
CA ASP A 56 -4.86 -4.56 -7.52
C ASP A 56 -5.08 -3.72 -6.27
N LEU A 57 -4.88 -4.32 -5.09
CA LEU A 57 -5.01 -3.67 -3.77
C LEU A 57 -3.66 -3.11 -3.36
N ARG A 58 -3.62 -1.84 -3.02
CA ARG A 58 -2.40 -1.10 -2.66
C ARG A 58 -2.45 -0.59 -1.24
N ASP A 59 -1.32 -0.70 -0.54
CA ASP A 59 -1.05 0.02 0.69
C ASP A 59 0.30 0.76 0.61
N GLU A 60 0.87 1.18 1.74
CA GLU A 60 2.15 1.89 1.78
C GLU A 60 3.36 0.99 1.43
N THR A 61 3.24 -0.32 1.55
CA THR A 61 4.32 -1.28 1.33
C THR A 61 4.37 -1.81 -0.10
N GLY A 62 3.23 -1.85 -0.77
CA GLY A 62 3.16 -2.35 -2.14
C GLY A 62 1.75 -2.67 -2.63
N ILE A 63 1.70 -3.54 -3.62
CA ILE A 63 0.47 -3.94 -4.31
C ILE A 63 0.35 -5.45 -4.28
N THR A 64 -0.86 -5.96 -4.01
CA THR A 64 -1.19 -7.39 -4.13
C THR A 64 -2.44 -7.57 -4.98
N GLN A 65 -2.43 -8.56 -5.86
CA GLN A 65 -3.58 -8.92 -6.66
C GLN A 65 -4.58 -9.71 -5.82
N ILE A 66 -5.83 -9.29 -5.87
CA ILE A 66 -6.99 -10.00 -5.29
C ILE A 66 -7.79 -10.58 -6.44
N VAL A 67 -8.18 -11.84 -6.32
CA VAL A 67 -9.05 -12.55 -7.27
C VAL A 67 -10.41 -12.76 -6.62
N ILE A 68 -11.45 -12.39 -7.33
CA ILE A 68 -12.85 -12.55 -6.93
C ILE A 68 -13.49 -13.51 -7.91
N ASN A 69 -13.77 -14.72 -7.44
CA ASN A 69 -14.41 -15.77 -8.22
C ASN A 69 -15.94 -15.79 -8.08
N ASP A 70 -16.46 -15.20 -6.99
CA ASP A 70 -17.91 -15.10 -6.73
C ASP A 70 -18.34 -13.62 -6.68
N GLU A 71 -19.16 -13.22 -7.62
CA GLU A 71 -19.68 -11.85 -7.67
C GLU A 71 -20.56 -11.47 -6.47
N LYS A 72 -21.10 -12.45 -5.74
CA LYS A 72 -21.87 -12.23 -4.51
C LYS A 72 -21.04 -11.51 -3.43
N LEU A 73 -19.73 -11.68 -3.45
CA LEU A 73 -18.82 -10.97 -2.54
C LEU A 73 -18.84 -9.45 -2.74
N LEU A 74 -19.39 -8.99 -3.85
CA LEU A 74 -19.53 -7.57 -4.19
C LEU A 74 -20.97 -7.06 -4.06
N GLU A 75 -21.90 -7.86 -3.57
CA GLU A 75 -23.29 -7.41 -3.37
C GLU A 75 -23.33 -6.19 -2.43
N GLY A 76 -23.93 -5.09 -2.90
CA GLY A 76 -24.01 -3.84 -2.14
C GLY A 76 -22.70 -3.05 -2.05
N ILE A 77 -21.62 -3.51 -2.73
CA ILE A 77 -20.33 -2.84 -2.78
C ILE A 77 -20.16 -2.17 -4.14
N ASP A 78 -20.20 -0.84 -4.14
CA ASP A 78 -19.82 -0.04 -5.31
C ASP A 78 -18.30 0.09 -5.36
N LEU A 79 -17.68 -0.84 -6.11
CA LEU A 79 -16.23 -0.95 -6.19
C LEU A 79 -15.69 -0.02 -7.28
N VAL A 80 -15.01 1.04 -6.84
CA VAL A 80 -14.35 2.01 -7.74
C VAL A 80 -12.88 2.20 -7.34
N THR A 81 -12.09 2.76 -8.25
CA THR A 81 -10.68 3.10 -7.95
C THR A 81 -10.58 4.07 -6.78
N GLU A 82 -9.54 3.91 -5.98
CA GLU A 82 -9.26 4.69 -4.75
C GLU A 82 -10.30 4.53 -3.62
N CYS A 83 -11.30 3.64 -3.73
CA CYS A 83 -12.04 3.22 -2.56
C CYS A 83 -11.15 2.37 -1.63
N VAL A 84 -11.49 2.31 -0.35
CA VAL A 84 -10.76 1.54 0.66
C VAL A 84 -11.56 0.30 1.02
N ILE A 85 -10.94 -0.85 0.89
CA ILE A 85 -11.54 -2.15 1.24
C ILE A 85 -10.65 -2.93 2.20
N SER A 86 -11.28 -3.82 2.97
CA SER A 86 -10.62 -4.93 3.66
C SER A 86 -11.03 -6.22 2.98
N VAL A 87 -10.07 -7.11 2.76
CA VAL A 87 -10.26 -8.40 2.11
C VAL A 87 -9.74 -9.49 3.00
N ASP A 88 -10.58 -10.44 3.35
CA ASP A 88 -10.18 -11.73 3.95
C ASP A 88 -10.06 -12.74 2.82
N GLY A 89 -8.97 -13.49 2.78
CA GLY A 89 -8.74 -14.45 1.69
C GLY A 89 -7.58 -15.38 1.94
N THR A 90 -7.34 -16.26 0.99
CA THR A 90 -6.26 -17.25 1.01
C THR A 90 -5.20 -16.87 -0.01
N VAL A 91 -3.94 -16.97 0.38
CA VAL A 91 -2.81 -16.74 -0.53
C VAL A 91 -2.67 -17.92 -1.48
N LEU A 92 -2.69 -17.65 -2.78
CA LEU A 92 -2.47 -18.65 -3.82
C LEU A 92 -1.25 -18.27 -4.67
N GLU A 93 -0.61 -19.29 -5.26
CA GLU A 93 0.41 -19.05 -6.28
C GLU A 93 -0.29 -18.65 -7.58
N ARG A 94 0.19 -17.57 -8.22
CA ARG A 94 -0.34 -17.13 -9.51
C ARG A 94 0.05 -18.08 -10.62
N SER A 95 -0.94 -18.45 -11.43
CA SER A 95 -0.71 -19.18 -12.67
C SER A 95 0.08 -18.36 -13.70
N ASN A 96 -0.12 -17.03 -13.70
CA ASN A 96 0.57 -16.12 -14.61
C ASN A 96 1.35 -15.07 -13.79
N LYS A 97 2.63 -15.37 -13.53
CA LYS A 97 3.50 -14.55 -12.67
C LYS A 97 3.82 -13.19 -13.29
N ASN A 98 3.78 -12.14 -12.48
CA ASN A 98 4.16 -10.78 -12.86
C ASN A 98 5.45 -10.35 -12.17
N LEU A 99 6.58 -10.53 -12.83
CA LEU A 99 7.90 -10.19 -12.28
C LEU A 99 8.16 -8.69 -12.10
N LYS A 100 7.23 -7.82 -12.50
CA LYS A 100 7.37 -6.35 -12.35
C LYS A 100 7.08 -5.85 -10.94
N ILE A 101 6.37 -6.65 -10.13
CA ILE A 101 6.03 -6.31 -8.76
C ILE A 101 6.55 -7.39 -7.80
N PRO A 102 6.98 -7.03 -6.57
CA PRO A 102 7.55 -7.99 -5.61
C PRO A 102 6.61 -9.14 -5.26
N THR A 103 5.31 -8.87 -5.20
CA THR A 103 4.23 -9.84 -4.87
C THR A 103 3.66 -10.54 -6.10
N GLY A 104 4.31 -10.42 -7.25
CA GLY A 104 3.79 -10.89 -8.53
C GLY A 104 3.75 -12.40 -8.72
N GLU A 105 4.27 -13.17 -7.79
CA GLU A 105 4.19 -14.64 -7.79
C GLU A 105 2.94 -15.17 -7.09
N ILE A 106 2.26 -14.31 -6.31
CA ILE A 106 1.09 -14.69 -5.52
C ILE A 106 -0.13 -13.84 -5.86
N GLU A 107 -1.28 -14.35 -5.51
CA GLU A 107 -2.56 -13.65 -5.52
C GLU A 107 -3.40 -14.07 -4.33
N ILE A 108 -4.40 -13.30 -3.98
CA ILE A 108 -5.30 -13.60 -2.88
C ILE A 108 -6.67 -13.96 -3.43
N GLU A 109 -7.12 -15.18 -3.19
CA GLU A 109 -8.49 -15.57 -3.44
C GLU A 109 -9.38 -15.00 -2.35
N ALA A 110 -10.25 -14.04 -2.72
CA ALA A 110 -11.12 -13.36 -1.78
C ALA A 110 -12.21 -14.32 -1.25
N LYS A 111 -12.37 -14.35 0.08
CA LYS A 111 -13.46 -15.04 0.79
C LYS A 111 -14.50 -14.05 1.32
N ASN A 112 -14.06 -12.85 1.68
CA ASN A 112 -14.93 -11.78 2.15
C ASN A 112 -14.34 -10.42 1.79
N ILE A 113 -15.20 -9.48 1.45
CA ILE A 113 -14.81 -8.10 1.12
C ILE A 113 -15.67 -7.15 1.92
N THR A 114 -15.03 -6.21 2.61
CA THR A 114 -15.71 -5.18 3.39
C THR A 114 -15.31 -3.80 2.89
N MET A 115 -16.28 -2.96 2.53
CA MET A 115 -16.04 -1.56 2.19
C MET A 115 -15.73 -0.77 3.47
N LEU A 116 -14.52 -0.22 3.56
CA LEU A 116 -14.11 0.64 4.67
C LEU A 116 -14.30 2.12 4.36
N GLY A 117 -14.12 2.51 3.10
CA GLY A 117 -14.28 3.89 2.67
C GLY A 117 -14.66 4.00 1.20
N LYS A 118 -15.79 4.66 0.92
CA LYS A 118 -16.24 4.91 -0.45
C LYS A 118 -15.47 6.06 -1.07
N CYS A 119 -15.13 5.94 -2.34
CA CYS A 119 -14.72 7.08 -3.15
C CYS A 119 -15.99 7.74 -3.72
N LYS A 120 -16.35 8.91 -3.17
CA LYS A 120 -17.64 9.55 -3.47
C LYS A 120 -17.61 10.44 -4.71
N ASN A 121 -16.44 10.91 -5.12
CA ASN A 121 -16.29 11.91 -6.17
C ASN A 121 -15.42 11.36 -7.29
N VAL A 122 -15.62 11.90 -8.49
CA VAL A 122 -14.67 11.74 -9.58
C VAL A 122 -13.34 12.33 -9.13
N LEU A 123 -12.28 11.55 -9.25
CA LEU A 123 -10.94 12.02 -8.87
C LEU A 123 -10.51 13.15 -9.80
N PRO A 124 -9.92 14.23 -9.29
CA PRO A 124 -9.46 15.37 -10.09
C PRO A 124 -8.31 15.00 -11.05
N PHE A 125 -7.60 13.91 -10.75
CA PHE A 125 -6.55 13.30 -11.58
C PHE A 125 -6.34 11.84 -11.18
N GLU A 126 -5.76 11.06 -12.08
CA GLU A 126 -5.38 9.67 -11.78
C GLU A 126 -4.20 9.63 -10.81
N VAL A 127 -4.29 8.77 -9.79
CA VAL A 127 -3.22 8.57 -8.78
C VAL A 127 -2.19 7.55 -9.28
N ASN A 128 -2.59 6.64 -10.17
CA ASN A 128 -1.73 5.58 -10.68
C ASN A 128 -0.67 6.13 -11.65
N SER A 129 0.59 6.11 -11.22
CA SER A 129 1.73 6.63 -11.97
C SER A 129 2.01 5.91 -13.30
N GLU A 130 1.57 4.66 -13.48
CA GLU A 130 1.75 3.94 -14.75
C GLU A 130 0.93 4.51 -15.91
N LYS A 131 -0.20 5.16 -15.61
CA LYS A 131 -1.10 5.76 -16.59
C LYS A 131 -1.10 7.28 -16.57
N ALA A 132 -0.77 7.86 -15.42
CA ALA A 132 -0.81 9.29 -15.22
C ALA A 132 0.48 9.95 -15.71
N ASP A 133 0.43 10.67 -16.81
CA ASP A 133 1.48 11.65 -17.08
C ASP A 133 1.30 12.83 -16.12
N ARG A 134 2.01 12.78 -15.01
CA ARG A 134 1.98 13.84 -13.98
C ARG A 134 2.34 15.23 -14.52
N ASN A 135 3.08 15.29 -15.64
CA ASN A 135 3.45 16.55 -16.27
C ASN A 135 2.24 17.23 -16.92
N GLN A 136 1.18 16.47 -17.21
CA GLN A 136 -0.07 17.01 -17.75
C GLN A 136 -1.01 17.56 -16.66
N VAL A 137 -0.81 17.18 -15.39
CA VAL A 137 -1.62 17.69 -14.28
C VAL A 137 -1.01 18.96 -13.75
N LYS A 138 -1.77 20.07 -13.80
CA LYS A 138 -1.34 21.38 -13.31
C LYS A 138 -0.90 21.31 -11.84
N GLU A 139 0.17 22.01 -11.50
CA GLU A 139 0.72 22.00 -10.15
C GLU A 139 -0.28 22.48 -9.11
N ASP A 140 -1.04 23.54 -9.40
CA ASP A 140 -2.06 24.07 -8.51
C ASP A 140 -3.10 23.01 -8.13
N LEU A 141 -3.53 22.17 -9.10
CA LEU A 141 -4.48 21.11 -8.87
C LEU A 141 -3.87 20.01 -7.96
N ARG A 142 -2.61 19.66 -8.16
CA ARG A 142 -1.90 18.71 -7.31
C ARG A 142 -1.68 19.22 -5.89
N LEU A 143 -1.40 20.52 -5.74
CA LEU A 143 -1.27 21.16 -4.43
C LEU A 143 -2.62 21.24 -3.71
N GLN A 144 -3.70 21.55 -4.42
CA GLN A 144 -5.06 21.58 -3.87
C GLN A 144 -5.49 20.19 -3.35
N TYR A 145 -5.15 19.12 -4.09
CA TYR A 145 -5.46 17.73 -3.72
C TYR A 145 -4.21 16.98 -3.27
N ARG A 146 -3.40 17.60 -2.43
CA ARG A 146 -2.10 17.08 -2.00
C ARG A 146 -2.17 15.68 -1.41
N PHE A 147 -3.25 15.33 -0.71
CA PHE A 147 -3.47 14.00 -0.15
C PHE A 147 -3.58 12.89 -1.21
N LEU A 148 -4.04 13.20 -2.42
CA LEU A 148 -4.03 12.28 -3.57
C LEU A 148 -2.64 12.23 -4.21
N ASP A 149 -2.03 13.39 -4.43
CA ASP A 149 -0.70 13.51 -5.03
C ASP A 149 0.37 12.72 -4.22
N LEU A 150 0.26 12.72 -2.89
CA LEU A 150 1.17 11.97 -2.00
C LEU A 150 1.01 10.43 -2.09
N ARG A 151 -0.04 9.94 -2.73
CA ARG A 151 -0.24 8.50 -2.96
C ARG A 151 0.48 7.99 -4.21
N ASP A 152 1.00 8.90 -5.05
CA ASP A 152 1.85 8.54 -6.19
C ASP A 152 3.16 7.93 -5.70
N ASP A 153 3.51 6.74 -6.22
CA ASP A 153 4.67 5.96 -5.77
C ASP A 153 5.99 6.71 -5.84
N LYS A 154 6.21 7.50 -6.90
CA LYS A 154 7.45 8.24 -7.10
C LYS A 154 7.58 9.37 -6.08
N LEU A 155 6.49 10.11 -5.87
CA LEU A 155 6.47 11.18 -4.89
C LEU A 155 6.57 10.62 -3.47
N HIS A 156 5.84 9.55 -3.18
CA HIS A 156 5.89 8.87 -1.89
C HIS A 156 7.32 8.43 -1.53
N LYS A 157 8.02 7.75 -2.45
CA LYS A 157 9.43 7.36 -2.29
C LYS A 157 10.33 8.55 -2.02
N ASN A 158 10.13 9.67 -2.70
CA ASN A 158 10.90 10.89 -2.47
C ASN A 158 10.66 11.48 -1.08
N ILE A 159 9.41 11.48 -0.60
CA ILE A 159 9.06 11.95 0.76
C ILE A 159 9.70 11.05 1.82
N LEU A 160 9.64 9.73 1.63
CA LEU A 160 10.29 8.78 2.55
C LEU A 160 11.82 8.96 2.56
N LEU A 161 12.44 9.15 1.39
CA LEU A 161 13.87 9.42 1.29
C LEU A 161 14.22 10.72 2.01
N ARG A 162 13.47 11.80 1.79
CA ARG A 162 13.66 13.07 2.49
C ARG A 162 13.58 12.90 4.01
N SER A 163 12.58 12.17 4.50
CA SER A 163 12.41 11.90 5.93
C SER A 163 13.64 11.17 6.52
N LYS A 164 14.15 10.14 5.79
CA LYS A 164 15.36 9.41 6.20
C LYS A 164 16.60 10.30 6.23
N ILE A 165 16.78 11.16 5.23
CA ILE A 165 17.90 12.10 5.17
C ILE A 165 17.84 13.09 6.34
N LEU A 166 16.69 13.68 6.62
CA LEU A 166 16.52 14.61 7.73
C LEU A 166 16.79 13.94 9.08
N LYS A 167 16.29 12.72 9.26
CA LYS A 167 16.60 11.94 10.48
C LYS A 167 18.09 11.70 10.60
N PHE A 168 18.75 11.22 9.55
CA PHE A 168 20.19 10.98 9.54
C PHE A 168 21.00 12.25 9.90
N LEU A 169 20.63 13.40 9.32
CA LEU A 169 21.30 14.67 9.61
C LEU A 169 21.13 15.08 11.09
N ARG A 170 19.92 14.95 11.63
CA ARG A 170 19.66 15.24 13.04
C ARG A 170 20.45 14.32 13.96
N ASP A 171 20.40 13.01 13.73
CA ASP A 171 21.13 12.02 14.49
C ASP A 171 22.65 12.32 14.46
N LYS A 172 23.16 12.72 13.28
CA LYS A 172 24.59 13.04 13.11
C LYS A 172 25.00 14.34 13.80
N MET A 173 24.17 15.35 13.77
CA MET A 173 24.42 16.61 14.49
C MET A 173 24.38 16.38 16.00
N ASP A 174 23.44 15.59 16.49
CA ASP A 174 23.37 15.22 17.92
C ASP A 174 24.62 14.46 18.40
N GLU A 175 25.08 13.47 17.61
CA GLU A 175 26.35 12.76 17.86
C GLU A 175 27.57 13.68 17.94
N MET A 176 27.55 14.78 17.20
CA MET A 176 28.60 15.80 17.20
C MET A 176 28.46 16.83 18.32
N GLY A 177 27.43 16.73 19.17
CA GLY A 177 27.16 17.60 20.30
C GLY A 177 26.42 18.89 19.98
N PHE A 178 25.75 18.98 18.82
CA PHE A 178 24.87 20.09 18.47
C PHE A 178 23.44 19.83 18.91
N TYR A 179 22.74 20.87 19.29
CA TYR A 179 21.32 20.81 19.67
C TYR A 179 20.46 21.54 18.66
N GLU A 180 19.33 20.92 18.24
CA GLU A 180 18.34 21.58 17.39
C GLU A 180 17.50 22.52 18.27
N ILE A 181 17.52 23.82 17.98
CA ILE A 181 16.74 24.83 18.68
C ILE A 181 15.72 25.43 17.70
N GLN A 182 14.44 25.36 18.06
CA GLN A 182 13.39 26.07 17.35
C GLN A 182 13.26 27.48 17.92
N THR A 183 13.39 28.48 17.07
CA THR A 183 13.21 29.91 17.39
C THR A 183 11.90 30.44 16.88
#